data_95e23510272003238895b487fab7865a
#
_entry.id   95e23510272003238895b487fab7865a
#
_cell.length_a   1.000
_cell.length_b   1.000
_cell.length_c   1.000
_cell.angle_alpha   90.00
_cell.angle_beta   90.00
_cell.angle_gamma   90.00
#
_symmetry.space_group_name_H-M   'P 1'
#
loop_
_entity.id
_entity.type
_entity.pdbx_description
1 polymer ?
#
loop_
_entity_poly.entity_id
_entity_poly.type
_entity_poly.pdbx_seq_one_letter_code
_entity_poly.pdbx_strand_id
1 'polypeptide(L)'
;MITMTHTAIDMSLSSTRQPTSEIFSKSAPSASDYRHNQQKIAQLMAQLNQIVLDKPQAVKLALSGILAGGHLLLQDIPGMGKTTLAQGLAQLLGLSFSRVQFTNDMLPADILGMSIYDQSKQQFEFRSGPIFTQLLLADEINRSSPKTQSALLEAMEERQVTQDGKTYSLPQPFFVIATQNPLQQAGVYPLPESQLDRFLLCLSLGYPSPAAERELLKGQDRRELLKELNAVLDTDAVLLAQQGVKQVHVADVVLDYLQRLVAKTRASQEYHGLSPRGVLSLQ
;
A
#
# COMPACT_ATOMS: atom_id res chain seq x y z
N MET A 1 53.73 -4.79 36.49
CA MET A 1 53.51 -6.22 36.69
C MET A 1 52.26 -6.33 37.55
N ILE A 2 51.06 -6.36 36.92
CA ILE A 2 49.76 -6.54 37.64
C ILE A 2 48.97 -7.55 36.79
N THR A 3 48.75 -8.67 37.39
CA THR A 3 48.05 -9.86 36.86
C THR A 3 46.55 -9.61 36.88
N MET A 4 45.86 -9.70 35.73
CA MET A 4 44.39 -9.72 35.69
C MET A 4 43.91 -11.16 35.72
N THR A 5 43.16 -11.49 36.75
CA THR A 5 42.39 -12.73 36.89
C THR A 5 41.05 -12.60 36.12
N HIS A 6 40.83 -13.47 35.16
CA HIS A 6 39.54 -13.65 34.50
C HIS A 6 38.57 -14.39 35.42
N THR A 7 37.48 -13.75 35.77
CA THR A 7 36.30 -14.46 36.36
C THR A 7 35.26 -14.63 35.25
N ALA A 8 35.03 -15.86 34.84
CA ALA A 8 33.97 -16.22 33.91
C ALA A 8 32.62 -16.16 34.65
N ILE A 9 31.73 -15.36 34.15
CA ILE A 9 30.32 -15.33 34.56
C ILE A 9 29.57 -16.23 33.60
N ASP A 10 29.11 -17.37 34.11
CA ASP A 10 28.21 -18.29 33.46
C ASP A 10 26.80 -17.68 33.43
N MET A 11 26.35 -17.22 32.29
CA MET A 11 24.97 -16.81 32.04
C MET A 11 24.27 -17.88 31.20
N SER A 12 23.68 -18.86 31.85
CA SER A 12 22.69 -19.75 31.28
C SER A 12 21.45 -18.95 30.83
N LEU A 13 21.39 -18.60 29.55
CA LEU A 13 20.20 -18.03 28.93
C LEU A 13 19.23 -19.15 28.57
N SER A 14 18.20 -19.26 29.38
CA SER A 14 17.02 -20.08 29.12
C SER A 14 16.16 -19.47 28.03
N SER A 15 15.76 -20.33 27.09
CA SER A 15 14.51 -20.26 26.31
C SER A 15 14.36 -19.12 25.31
N THR A 16 15.03 -19.24 24.18
CA THR A 16 14.62 -18.62 22.92
C THR A 16 13.38 -19.34 22.41
N ARG A 17 12.22 -18.69 22.49
CA ARG A 17 11.05 -19.09 21.68
C ARG A 17 11.40 -18.88 20.23
N GLN A 18 11.52 -19.96 19.48
CA GLN A 18 11.60 -19.95 18.03
C GLN A 18 10.30 -19.32 17.46
N PRO A 19 10.37 -18.49 16.43
CA PRO A 19 9.17 -18.05 15.72
C PRO A 19 8.57 -19.27 15.04
N THR A 20 7.29 -19.47 15.26
CA THR A 20 6.46 -20.55 14.71
C THR A 20 6.57 -20.62 13.18
N SER A 21 7.26 -21.62 12.70
CA SER A 21 7.40 -22.02 11.29
C SER A 21 6.18 -22.77 10.74
N GLU A 22 5.00 -22.54 11.29
CA GLU A 22 3.79 -23.31 10.94
C GLU A 22 2.93 -22.73 9.80
N ILE A 23 3.33 -21.61 9.16
CA ILE A 23 2.49 -20.99 8.11
C ILE A 23 2.78 -21.54 6.69
N PHE A 24 3.80 -22.36 6.48
CA PHE A 24 4.22 -22.79 5.14
C PHE A 24 4.22 -24.32 4.89
N SER A 25 3.14 -25.01 5.28
CA SER A 25 2.93 -26.40 4.85
C SER A 25 1.90 -26.55 3.71
N LYS A 26 1.50 -25.47 3.02
CA LYS A 26 0.74 -25.57 1.77
C LYS A 26 1.71 -25.94 0.66
N SER A 27 1.45 -27.04 -0.09
CA SER A 27 2.17 -27.41 -1.31
C SER A 27 2.33 -26.21 -2.24
N ALA A 28 3.45 -26.14 -2.99
CA ALA A 28 3.66 -25.07 -3.98
C ALA A 28 2.44 -24.94 -4.90
N PRO A 29 1.99 -23.71 -5.22
CA PRO A 29 0.77 -23.47 -6.00
C PRO A 29 0.88 -24.18 -7.35
N SER A 30 -0.19 -24.83 -7.76
CA SER A 30 -0.26 -25.51 -9.05
C SER A 30 -0.56 -24.55 -10.21
N ALA A 31 -0.27 -24.96 -11.44
CA ALA A 31 -0.65 -24.17 -12.62
C ALA A 31 -2.18 -23.95 -12.74
N SER A 32 -3.00 -24.81 -12.12
CA SER A 32 -4.45 -24.64 -12.02
C SER A 32 -4.83 -23.49 -11.09
N ASP A 33 -4.12 -23.32 -9.97
CA ASP A 33 -4.40 -22.26 -9.02
C ASP A 33 -4.13 -20.87 -9.63
N TYR A 34 -3.04 -20.75 -10.39
CA TYR A 34 -2.74 -19.52 -11.11
C TYR A 34 -3.78 -19.19 -12.19
N ARG A 35 -4.27 -20.18 -12.97
CA ARG A 35 -5.32 -19.95 -13.97
C ARG A 35 -6.64 -19.54 -13.32
N HIS A 36 -7.01 -20.17 -12.21
CA HIS A 36 -8.20 -19.81 -11.46
C HIS A 36 -8.12 -18.37 -10.93
N ASN A 37 -6.99 -17.99 -10.36
CA ASN A 37 -6.74 -16.61 -9.94
C ASN A 37 -6.83 -15.61 -11.11
N GLN A 38 -6.28 -15.94 -12.26
CA GLN A 38 -6.35 -15.09 -13.45
C GLN A 38 -7.80 -14.81 -13.88
N GLN A 39 -8.67 -15.82 -13.84
CA GLN A 39 -10.10 -15.65 -14.15
C GLN A 39 -10.78 -14.74 -13.12
N LYS A 40 -10.50 -14.93 -11.83
CA LYS A 40 -11.02 -14.06 -10.75
C LYS A 40 -10.54 -12.61 -10.91
N ILE A 41 -9.27 -12.38 -11.25
CA ILE A 41 -8.73 -11.05 -11.53
C ILE A 41 -9.47 -10.37 -12.68
N ALA A 42 -9.75 -11.09 -13.76
CA ALA A 42 -10.53 -10.57 -14.88
C ALA A 42 -11.98 -10.19 -14.46
N GLN A 43 -12.62 -11.04 -13.66
CA GLN A 43 -13.94 -10.75 -13.07
C GLN A 43 -13.91 -9.51 -12.16
N LEU A 44 -12.89 -9.40 -11.28
CA LEU A 44 -12.69 -8.25 -10.42
C LEU A 44 -12.57 -6.96 -11.23
N MET A 45 -11.72 -6.97 -12.27
CA MET A 45 -11.58 -5.82 -13.17
C MET A 45 -12.90 -5.41 -13.83
N ALA A 46 -13.69 -6.38 -14.28
CA ALA A 46 -14.99 -6.12 -14.90
C ALA A 46 -15.94 -5.44 -13.91
N GLN A 47 -16.04 -5.94 -12.67
CA GLN A 47 -16.89 -5.36 -11.63
C GLN A 47 -16.40 -3.95 -11.21
N LEU A 48 -15.11 -3.76 -11.07
CA LEU A 48 -14.55 -2.46 -10.67
C LEU A 48 -14.78 -1.40 -11.76
N ASN A 49 -14.70 -1.76 -13.05
CA ASN A 49 -15.00 -0.87 -14.17
C ASN A 49 -16.49 -0.46 -14.26
N GLN A 50 -17.42 -1.22 -13.67
CA GLN A 50 -18.82 -0.81 -13.56
C GLN A 50 -19.03 0.29 -12.54
N ILE A 51 -18.15 0.37 -11.53
CA ILE A 51 -18.25 1.33 -10.42
C ILE A 51 -17.40 2.57 -10.69
N VAL A 52 -16.16 2.38 -11.15
CA VAL A 52 -15.25 3.47 -11.54
C VAL A 52 -15.41 3.69 -13.03
N LEU A 53 -16.32 4.59 -13.39
CA LEU A 53 -16.71 4.80 -14.78
C LEU A 53 -15.57 5.41 -15.61
N ASP A 54 -15.43 4.89 -16.82
CA ASP A 54 -14.57 5.46 -17.87
C ASP A 54 -13.07 5.57 -17.49
N LYS A 55 -12.60 4.68 -16.60
CA LYS A 55 -11.20 4.66 -16.14
C LYS A 55 -10.56 3.27 -16.26
N PRO A 56 -10.76 2.50 -17.33
CA PRO A 56 -10.30 1.12 -17.39
C PRO A 56 -8.78 0.99 -17.27
N GLN A 57 -8.02 1.96 -17.81
CA GLN A 57 -6.57 1.97 -17.71
C GLN A 57 -6.08 2.25 -16.30
N ALA A 58 -6.67 3.23 -15.61
CA ALA A 58 -6.32 3.56 -14.23
C ALA A 58 -6.68 2.39 -13.28
N VAL A 59 -7.84 1.78 -13.47
CA VAL A 59 -8.27 0.57 -12.74
C VAL A 59 -7.27 -0.57 -12.94
N LYS A 60 -6.87 -0.83 -14.20
CA LYS A 60 -5.87 -1.86 -14.54
C LYS A 60 -4.53 -1.59 -13.85
N LEU A 61 -4.02 -0.36 -13.95
CA LEU A 61 -2.74 0.02 -13.34
C LEU A 61 -2.79 -0.04 -11.81
N ALA A 62 -3.89 0.43 -11.19
CA ALA A 62 -4.06 0.35 -9.76
C ALA A 62 -4.05 -1.10 -9.26
N LEU A 63 -4.80 -1.99 -9.92
CA LEU A 63 -4.79 -3.41 -9.59
C LEU A 63 -3.42 -4.04 -9.82
N SER A 64 -2.74 -3.73 -10.94
CA SER A 64 -1.39 -4.22 -11.22
C SER A 64 -0.40 -3.79 -10.13
N GLY A 65 -0.46 -2.54 -9.68
CA GLY A 65 0.39 -2.04 -8.59
C GLY A 65 0.17 -2.78 -7.25
N ILE A 66 -1.09 -3.08 -6.92
CA ILE A 66 -1.43 -3.86 -5.72
C ILE A 66 -0.91 -5.30 -5.85
N LEU A 67 -1.09 -5.94 -6.99
CA LEU A 67 -0.61 -7.30 -7.24
C LEU A 67 0.92 -7.38 -7.31
N ALA A 68 1.60 -6.30 -7.68
CA ALA A 68 3.05 -6.17 -7.55
C ALA A 68 3.51 -5.91 -6.10
N GLY A 69 2.59 -5.73 -5.15
CA GLY A 69 2.91 -5.48 -3.74
C GLY A 69 3.32 -4.04 -3.43
N GLY A 70 3.02 -3.10 -4.34
CA GLY A 70 3.38 -1.69 -4.22
C GLY A 70 2.27 -0.81 -3.67
N HIS A 71 2.64 0.39 -3.21
CA HIS A 71 1.73 1.44 -2.79
C HIS A 71 1.41 2.39 -3.94
N LEU A 72 0.26 3.05 -3.90
CA LEU A 72 -0.24 3.91 -4.98
C LEU A 72 -0.41 5.35 -4.51
N LEU A 73 -0.07 6.30 -5.37
CA LEU A 73 -0.39 7.71 -5.18
C LEU A 73 -1.40 8.15 -6.26
N LEU A 74 -2.54 8.70 -5.85
CA LEU A 74 -3.54 9.24 -6.75
C LEU A 74 -3.49 10.78 -6.72
N GLN A 75 -3.12 11.38 -7.83
CA GLN A 75 -3.00 12.84 -7.98
C GLN A 75 -4.15 13.38 -8.82
N ASP A 76 -5.19 13.87 -8.17
CA ASP A 76 -6.36 14.44 -8.82
C ASP A 76 -7.06 15.48 -7.94
N ILE A 77 -7.89 16.30 -8.58
CA ILE A 77 -8.83 17.17 -7.90
C ILE A 77 -9.86 16.35 -7.10
N PRO A 78 -10.53 16.95 -6.12
CA PRO A 78 -11.62 16.29 -5.38
C PRO A 78 -12.74 15.83 -6.31
N GLY A 79 -13.43 14.73 -5.93
CA GLY A 79 -14.60 14.25 -6.66
C GLY A 79 -14.33 13.28 -7.82
N MET A 80 -13.07 12.98 -8.15
CA MET A 80 -12.70 12.10 -9.28
C MET A 80 -12.90 10.60 -9.03
N GLY A 81 -13.48 10.18 -7.91
CA GLY A 81 -13.75 8.77 -7.63
C GLY A 81 -12.59 8.01 -6.94
N LYS A 82 -11.58 8.72 -6.40
CA LYS A 82 -10.44 8.10 -5.70
C LYS A 82 -10.87 7.20 -4.56
N THR A 83 -11.79 7.66 -3.72
CA THR A 83 -12.33 6.88 -2.60
C THR A 83 -13.11 5.66 -3.09
N THR A 84 -13.89 5.82 -4.15
CA THR A 84 -14.66 4.74 -4.78
C THR A 84 -13.75 3.64 -5.33
N LEU A 85 -12.64 4.02 -5.98
CA LEU A 85 -11.62 3.09 -6.46
C LEU A 85 -10.99 2.31 -5.30
N ALA A 86 -10.56 3.01 -4.25
CA ALA A 86 -9.89 2.38 -3.11
C ALA A 86 -10.83 1.41 -2.34
N GLN A 87 -12.07 1.82 -2.10
CA GLN A 87 -13.08 0.97 -1.45
C GLN A 87 -13.46 -0.24 -2.31
N GLY A 88 -13.67 -0.03 -3.62
CA GLY A 88 -13.98 -1.11 -4.55
C GLY A 88 -12.86 -2.14 -4.63
N LEU A 89 -11.59 -1.69 -4.68
CA LEU A 89 -10.43 -2.56 -4.63
C LEU A 89 -10.39 -3.38 -3.33
N ALA A 90 -10.53 -2.72 -2.17
CA ALA A 90 -10.49 -3.42 -0.89
C ALA A 90 -11.58 -4.48 -0.79
N GLN A 91 -12.81 -4.14 -1.18
CA GLN A 91 -13.96 -5.04 -1.09
C GLN A 91 -13.85 -6.22 -2.04
N LEU A 92 -13.50 -5.99 -3.30
CA LEU A 92 -13.35 -7.06 -4.29
C LEU A 92 -12.14 -7.98 -4.02
N LEU A 93 -11.08 -7.44 -3.39
CA LEU A 93 -9.91 -8.21 -2.95
C LEU A 93 -10.12 -8.90 -1.59
N GLY A 94 -11.27 -8.70 -0.92
CA GLY A 94 -11.55 -9.27 0.40
C GLY A 94 -10.61 -8.78 1.50
N LEU A 95 -10.12 -7.53 1.40
CA LEU A 95 -9.17 -6.94 2.33
C LEU A 95 -9.85 -6.04 3.36
N SER A 96 -9.34 -6.03 4.58
CA SER A 96 -9.76 -5.05 5.58
C SER A 96 -9.38 -3.64 5.09
N PHE A 97 -10.28 -2.68 5.30
CA PHE A 97 -10.17 -1.32 4.78
C PHE A 97 -10.28 -0.28 5.88
N SER A 98 -9.40 0.71 5.85
CA SER A 98 -9.50 1.91 6.66
C SER A 98 -9.28 3.15 5.80
N ARG A 99 -10.01 4.23 6.12
CA ARG A 99 -9.82 5.54 5.49
C ARG A 99 -9.43 6.55 6.55
N VAL A 100 -8.37 7.29 6.29
CA VAL A 100 -7.91 8.40 7.11
C VAL A 100 -7.87 9.65 6.25
N GLN A 101 -8.61 10.68 6.66
CA GLN A 101 -8.54 12.01 6.06
C GLN A 101 -7.44 12.79 6.77
N PHE A 102 -6.39 13.15 6.04
CA PHE A 102 -5.25 13.87 6.61
C PHE A 102 -5.56 15.35 6.81
N THR A 103 -5.15 15.90 7.95
CA THR A 103 -5.34 17.32 8.34
C THR A 103 -4.07 17.87 8.96
N ASN A 104 -3.96 19.20 9.05
CA ASN A 104 -2.74 19.88 9.51
C ASN A 104 -2.41 19.61 10.99
N ASP A 105 -3.42 19.35 11.79
CA ASP A 105 -3.35 19.09 13.23
C ASP A 105 -3.09 17.63 13.59
N MET A 106 -3.17 16.71 12.58
CA MET A 106 -2.96 15.29 12.78
C MET A 106 -1.54 14.95 13.20
N LEU A 107 -1.41 14.13 14.23
CA LEU A 107 -0.15 13.63 14.77
C LEU A 107 0.16 12.22 14.24
N PRO A 108 1.44 11.79 14.23
CA PRO A 108 1.81 10.40 13.90
C PRO A 108 1.05 9.35 14.70
N ALA A 109 0.79 9.61 15.99
CA ALA A 109 0.07 8.69 16.86
C ALA A 109 -1.38 8.46 16.45
N ASP A 110 -2.02 9.41 15.75
CA ASP A 110 -3.39 9.27 15.25
C ASP A 110 -3.47 8.22 14.12
N ILE A 111 -2.34 7.97 13.44
CA ILE A 111 -2.25 6.99 12.36
C ILE A 111 -1.67 5.67 12.85
N LEU A 112 -0.56 5.75 13.61
CA LEU A 112 0.21 4.57 14.04
C LEU A 112 -0.38 3.90 15.28
N GLY A 113 -1.10 4.66 16.11
CA GLY A 113 -1.52 4.23 17.43
C GLY A 113 -0.60 4.76 18.54
N MET A 114 -1.01 4.55 19.78
CA MET A 114 -0.31 5.02 20.95
C MET A 114 -0.52 4.08 22.15
N SER A 115 0.40 4.12 23.10
CA SER A 115 0.21 3.46 24.39
C SER A 115 -0.63 4.32 25.30
N ILE A 116 -1.70 3.76 25.85
CA ILE A 116 -2.62 4.40 26.78
C ILE A 116 -2.53 3.68 28.12
N TYR A 117 -2.48 4.45 29.21
CA TYR A 117 -2.46 3.85 30.54
C TYR A 117 -3.86 3.32 30.89
N ASP A 118 -3.95 2.02 31.09
CA ASP A 118 -5.16 1.36 31.59
C ASP A 118 -5.15 1.36 33.12
N GLN A 119 -6.02 2.16 33.71
CA GLN A 119 -6.13 2.28 35.18
C GLN A 119 -6.57 0.97 35.84
N SER A 120 -7.39 0.16 35.16
CA SER A 120 -7.89 -1.11 35.72
C SER A 120 -6.80 -2.18 35.81
N LYS A 121 -5.88 -2.20 34.85
CA LYS A 121 -4.76 -3.12 34.78
C LYS A 121 -3.45 -2.52 35.31
N GLN A 122 -3.45 -1.23 35.65
CA GLN A 122 -2.28 -0.45 36.08
C GLN A 122 -1.05 -0.63 35.15
N GLN A 123 -1.31 -0.67 33.85
CA GLN A 123 -0.26 -0.84 32.82
C GLN A 123 -0.57 -0.03 31.56
N PHE A 124 0.49 0.24 30.77
CA PHE A 124 0.33 0.80 29.44
C PHE A 124 -0.08 -0.29 28.46
N GLU A 125 -1.15 -0.03 27.70
CA GLU A 125 -1.59 -0.88 26.59
C GLU A 125 -1.49 -0.11 25.29
N PHE A 126 -0.91 -0.77 24.28
CA PHE A 126 -0.86 -0.22 22.93
C PHE A 126 -2.26 -0.31 22.31
N ARG A 127 -2.79 0.84 21.89
CA ARG A 127 -3.97 0.92 21.04
C ARG A 127 -3.53 1.17 19.60
N SER A 128 -3.79 0.20 18.75
CA SER A 128 -3.47 0.26 17.31
C SER A 128 -4.23 1.40 16.64
N GLY A 129 -3.52 2.13 15.79
CA GLY A 129 -4.11 3.16 14.94
C GLY A 129 -4.74 2.57 13.66
N PRO A 130 -5.36 3.40 12.83
CA PRO A 130 -6.03 3.00 11.59
C PRO A 130 -5.10 2.36 10.55
N ILE A 131 -3.78 2.47 10.71
CA ILE A 131 -2.80 1.82 9.82
C ILE A 131 -2.82 0.29 9.93
N PHE A 132 -3.32 -0.26 11.05
CA PHE A 132 -3.43 -1.71 11.25
C PHE A 132 -4.61 -2.28 10.46
N THR A 133 -4.54 -2.13 9.14
CA THR A 133 -5.49 -2.63 8.14
C THR A 133 -4.72 -3.16 6.93
N GLN A 134 -5.37 -3.90 6.05
CA GLN A 134 -4.71 -4.43 4.85
C GLN A 134 -4.68 -3.43 3.69
N LEU A 135 -5.71 -2.57 3.57
CA LEU A 135 -5.73 -1.47 2.63
C LEU A 135 -6.09 -0.17 3.35
N LEU A 136 -5.13 0.75 3.42
CA LEU A 136 -5.31 2.08 3.98
C LEU A 136 -5.49 3.10 2.84
N LEU A 137 -6.58 3.86 2.87
CA LEU A 137 -6.73 5.07 2.06
C LEU A 137 -6.28 6.27 2.89
N ALA A 138 -5.10 6.81 2.56
CA ALA A 138 -4.55 8.04 3.13
C ALA A 138 -4.99 9.25 2.28
N ASP A 139 -6.14 9.82 2.63
CA ASP A 139 -6.78 10.86 1.81
C ASP A 139 -6.20 12.24 2.13
N GLU A 140 -5.77 12.97 1.08
CA GLU A 140 -5.13 14.30 1.16
C GLU A 140 -3.84 14.30 2.04
N ILE A 141 -2.94 13.35 1.82
CA ILE A 141 -1.71 13.18 2.61
C ILE A 141 -0.88 14.47 2.71
N ASN A 142 -0.88 15.30 1.66
CA ASN A 142 -0.16 16.56 1.61
C ASN A 142 -0.73 17.65 2.53
N ARG A 143 -1.85 17.43 3.20
CA ARG A 143 -2.39 18.33 4.22
C ARG A 143 -1.80 18.12 5.61
N SER A 144 -1.21 16.98 5.88
CA SER A 144 -0.59 16.73 7.18
C SER A 144 0.84 17.25 7.26
N SER A 145 1.36 17.37 8.49
CA SER A 145 2.73 17.80 8.73
C SER A 145 3.75 16.83 8.12
N PRO A 146 4.96 17.29 7.74
CA PRO A 146 6.03 16.41 7.25
C PRO A 146 6.38 15.27 8.22
N LYS A 147 6.23 15.50 9.53
CA LYS A 147 6.45 14.47 10.56
C LYS A 147 5.44 13.35 10.45
N THR A 148 4.17 13.69 10.25
CA THR A 148 3.07 12.72 10.09
C THR A 148 3.18 11.95 8.78
N GLN A 149 3.54 12.64 7.68
CA GLN A 149 3.82 12.00 6.40
C GLN A 149 4.97 10.99 6.53
N SER A 150 6.10 11.41 7.13
CA SER A 150 7.27 10.54 7.29
C SER A 150 6.95 9.29 8.11
N ALA A 151 6.14 9.40 9.16
CA ALA A 151 5.73 8.27 9.99
C ALA A 151 4.90 7.23 9.21
N LEU A 152 3.95 7.68 8.37
CA LEU A 152 3.21 6.78 7.50
C LEU A 152 4.13 6.10 6.50
N LEU A 153 4.99 6.88 5.83
CA LEU A 153 5.88 6.38 4.77
C LEU A 153 6.94 5.41 5.31
N GLU A 154 7.41 5.61 6.54
CA GLU A 154 8.29 4.66 7.23
C GLU A 154 7.56 3.34 7.48
N ALA A 155 6.35 3.39 8.03
CA ALA A 155 5.55 2.19 8.27
C ALA A 155 5.18 1.45 6.98
N MET A 156 5.00 2.16 5.85
CA MET A 156 4.82 1.56 4.52
C MET A 156 6.04 0.74 4.09
N GLU A 157 7.24 1.27 4.30
CA GLU A 157 8.48 0.61 3.91
C GLU A 157 8.83 -0.56 4.82
N GLU A 158 8.77 -0.34 6.14
CA GLU A 158 9.15 -1.33 7.15
C GLU A 158 8.07 -2.39 7.39
N ARG A 159 6.82 -2.15 6.96
CA ARG A 159 5.64 -3.00 7.22
C ARG A 159 5.42 -3.30 8.69
N GLN A 160 5.84 -2.40 9.55
CA GLN A 160 5.73 -2.48 11.00
C GLN A 160 5.69 -1.09 11.62
N VAL A 161 5.23 -1.02 12.87
CA VAL A 161 5.22 0.19 13.68
C VAL A 161 6.00 -0.11 14.95
N THR A 162 6.97 0.74 15.29
CA THR A 162 7.69 0.66 16.57
C THR A 162 7.21 1.76 17.51
N GLN A 163 6.65 1.37 18.65
CA GLN A 163 6.15 2.28 19.67
C GLN A 163 6.64 1.82 21.06
N ASP A 164 7.22 2.74 21.82
CA ASP A 164 7.73 2.49 23.19
C ASP A 164 8.69 1.27 23.26
N GLY A 165 9.56 1.13 22.26
CA GLY A 165 10.52 0.03 22.17
C GLY A 165 9.93 -1.33 21.79
N LYS A 166 8.64 -1.40 21.48
CA LYS A 166 7.98 -2.61 20.95
C LYS A 166 7.62 -2.43 19.50
N THR A 167 7.84 -3.50 18.72
CA THR A 167 7.53 -3.53 17.29
C THR A 167 6.28 -4.35 17.04
N TYR A 168 5.36 -3.78 16.27
CA TYR A 168 4.08 -4.35 15.89
C TYR A 168 4.03 -4.51 14.37
N SER A 169 3.94 -5.73 13.86
CA SER A 169 3.82 -5.99 12.44
C SER A 169 2.47 -5.54 11.90
N LEU A 170 2.45 -4.95 10.71
CA LEU A 170 1.21 -4.63 10.01
C LEU A 170 0.60 -5.89 9.39
N PRO A 171 -0.74 -5.93 9.19
CA PRO A 171 -1.41 -7.04 8.52
C PRO A 171 -0.82 -7.30 7.12
N GLN A 172 -0.87 -8.55 6.66
CA GLN A 172 -0.44 -8.92 5.31
C GLN A 172 -1.65 -9.43 4.50
N PRO A 173 -1.71 -9.04 3.21
CA PRO A 173 -0.91 -8.02 2.51
C PRO A 173 -1.21 -6.62 3.05
N PHE A 174 -0.26 -5.69 2.96
CA PHE A 174 -0.44 -4.31 3.37
C PHE A 174 -0.24 -3.35 2.20
N PHE A 175 -1.26 -2.52 1.94
CA PHE A 175 -1.25 -1.52 0.87
C PHE A 175 -1.70 -0.17 1.38
N VAL A 176 -1.10 0.87 0.81
CA VAL A 176 -1.55 2.25 0.99
C VAL A 176 -1.89 2.83 -0.38
N ILE A 177 -3.08 3.40 -0.47
CA ILE A 177 -3.48 4.30 -1.55
C ILE A 177 -3.50 5.69 -0.93
N ALA A 178 -2.50 6.51 -1.26
CA ALA A 178 -2.48 7.91 -0.83
C ALA A 178 -3.11 8.80 -1.91
N THR A 179 -3.75 9.89 -1.49
CA THR A 179 -4.26 10.89 -2.44
C THR A 179 -3.62 12.25 -2.20
N GLN A 180 -3.41 12.98 -3.28
CA GLN A 180 -3.00 14.38 -3.27
C GLN A 180 -3.91 15.22 -4.15
N ASN A 181 -4.16 16.46 -3.72
CA ASN A 181 -4.77 17.46 -4.57
C ASN A 181 -3.67 18.43 -5.05
N PRO A 182 -3.29 18.42 -6.34
CA PRO A 182 -2.21 19.25 -6.85
C PRO A 182 -2.55 20.74 -6.90
N LEU A 183 -3.84 21.10 -6.87
CA LEU A 183 -4.29 22.50 -7.00
C LEU A 183 -4.32 23.26 -5.66
N GLN A 184 -4.26 22.58 -4.54
CA GLN A 184 -4.21 23.25 -3.23
C GLN A 184 -2.79 23.72 -2.94
N GLN A 185 -2.60 25.04 -2.89
CA GLN A 185 -1.31 25.65 -2.57
C GLN A 185 -1.21 26.15 -1.12
N ALA A 186 -2.33 26.53 -0.50
CA ALA A 186 -2.36 27.03 0.87
C ALA A 186 -2.57 25.89 1.89
N GLY A 187 -1.73 25.87 2.93
CA GLY A 187 -1.84 24.91 4.02
C GLY A 187 -1.52 23.45 3.65
N VAL A 188 -0.68 23.23 2.65
CA VAL A 188 -0.21 21.93 2.23
C VAL A 188 1.31 21.80 2.32
N TYR A 189 1.76 20.59 2.54
CA TYR A 189 3.17 20.21 2.59
C TYR A 189 3.42 19.19 1.48
N PRO A 190 4.03 19.59 0.35
CA PRO A 190 4.30 18.67 -0.76
C PRO A 190 5.25 17.56 -0.30
N LEU A 191 5.02 16.35 -0.79
CA LEU A 191 5.92 15.22 -0.56
C LEU A 191 7.23 15.44 -1.32
N PRO A 192 8.40 15.37 -0.66
CA PRO A 192 9.69 15.37 -1.34
C PRO A 192 9.84 14.16 -2.27
N GLU A 193 10.73 14.26 -3.27
CA GLU A 193 10.98 13.18 -4.23
C GLU A 193 11.35 11.85 -3.58
N SER A 194 12.18 11.88 -2.52
CA SER A 194 12.55 10.68 -1.76
C SER A 194 11.36 9.99 -1.07
N GLN A 195 10.28 10.70 -0.83
CA GLN A 195 9.04 10.17 -0.29
C GLN A 195 8.11 9.69 -1.40
N LEU A 196 8.07 10.40 -2.54
CA LEU A 196 7.34 9.96 -3.73
C LEU A 196 7.86 8.63 -4.25
N ASP A 197 9.15 8.38 -4.15
CA ASP A 197 9.83 7.14 -4.56
C ASP A 197 9.38 5.88 -3.79
N ARG A 198 8.60 6.04 -2.73
CA ARG A 198 8.00 4.91 -1.97
C ARG A 198 6.68 4.42 -2.57
N PHE A 199 6.13 5.16 -3.52
CA PHE A 199 4.95 4.74 -4.28
C PHE A 199 5.38 4.07 -5.58
N LEU A 200 4.83 2.87 -5.83
CA LEU A 200 5.10 2.14 -7.07
C LEU A 200 4.58 2.86 -8.30
N LEU A 201 3.38 3.42 -8.19
CA LEU A 201 2.73 4.14 -9.26
C LEU A 201 2.12 5.45 -8.75
N CYS A 202 2.26 6.51 -9.56
CA CYS A 202 1.50 7.74 -9.44
C CYS A 202 0.47 7.77 -10.58
N LEU A 203 -0.81 7.81 -10.23
CA LEU A 203 -1.92 7.72 -11.18
C LEU A 203 -2.82 8.95 -11.08
N SER A 204 -3.39 9.34 -12.20
CA SER A 204 -4.49 10.30 -12.31
C SER A 204 -5.70 9.62 -12.93
N LEU A 205 -6.87 9.81 -12.32
CA LEU A 205 -8.15 9.36 -12.89
C LEU A 205 -8.65 10.35 -13.94
N GLY A 206 -8.38 11.66 -13.75
CA GLY A 206 -8.84 12.72 -14.61
C GLY A 206 -10.36 12.87 -14.67
N TYR A 207 -10.85 13.81 -15.45
CA TYR A 207 -12.28 14.01 -15.64
C TYR A 207 -12.93 12.83 -16.36
N PRO A 208 -14.16 12.46 -16.02
CA PRO A 208 -14.94 11.48 -16.78
C PRO A 208 -15.28 12.06 -18.18
N SER A 209 -15.56 11.19 -19.14
CA SER A 209 -16.08 11.60 -20.41
C SER A 209 -17.52 12.15 -20.28
N PRO A 210 -18.01 12.95 -21.24
CA PRO A 210 -19.39 13.45 -21.22
C PRO A 210 -20.44 12.32 -21.10
N ALA A 211 -20.15 11.15 -21.66
CA ALA A 211 -21.02 9.98 -21.54
C ALA A 211 -21.05 9.45 -20.12
N ALA A 212 -19.89 9.32 -19.43
CA ALA A 212 -19.78 8.89 -18.05
C ALA A 212 -20.39 9.92 -17.10
N GLU A 213 -20.20 11.23 -17.35
CA GLU A 213 -20.87 12.29 -16.58
C GLU A 213 -22.40 12.18 -16.66
N ARG A 214 -22.92 11.91 -17.86
CA ARG A 214 -24.37 11.69 -18.06
C ARG A 214 -24.89 10.51 -17.24
N GLU A 215 -24.12 9.43 -17.13
CA GLU A 215 -24.51 8.29 -16.28
C GLU A 215 -24.48 8.66 -14.78
N LEU A 216 -23.51 9.48 -14.36
CA LEU A 216 -23.48 10.01 -12.99
C LEU A 216 -24.71 10.88 -12.68
N LEU A 217 -25.14 11.72 -13.65
CA LEU A 217 -26.32 12.58 -13.52
C LEU A 217 -27.65 11.80 -13.49
N LYS A 218 -27.70 10.59 -14.02
CA LYS A 218 -28.89 9.71 -13.95
C LYS A 218 -29.12 9.12 -12.55
N GLY A 219 -28.19 9.33 -11.60
CA GLY A 219 -28.48 9.18 -10.17
C GLY A 219 -28.35 7.78 -9.60
N GLN A 220 -27.66 6.84 -10.25
CA GLN A 220 -27.26 5.62 -9.55
C GLN A 220 -26.20 5.96 -8.51
N ASP A 221 -26.55 5.86 -7.22
CA ASP A 221 -25.58 6.10 -6.14
C ASP A 221 -24.51 5.00 -6.15
N ARG A 222 -23.29 5.40 -6.55
CA ARG A 222 -22.14 4.50 -6.61
C ARG A 222 -21.78 3.89 -5.26
N ARG A 223 -22.18 4.56 -4.17
CA ARG A 223 -22.03 4.04 -2.80
C ARG A 223 -22.94 2.86 -2.54
N GLU A 224 -24.15 2.86 -3.11
CA GLU A 224 -25.05 1.71 -3.03
C GLU A 224 -24.46 0.53 -3.80
N LEU A 225 -23.98 0.73 -5.03
CA LEU A 225 -23.32 -0.31 -5.80
C LEU A 225 -22.08 -0.89 -5.10
N LEU A 226 -21.31 -0.06 -4.38
CA LEU A 226 -20.21 -0.55 -3.55
C LEU A 226 -20.67 -1.52 -2.47
N LYS A 227 -21.80 -1.24 -1.80
CA LYS A 227 -22.33 -2.12 -0.74
C LYS A 227 -22.76 -3.50 -1.25
N GLU A 228 -23.16 -3.59 -2.52
CA GLU A 228 -23.61 -4.83 -3.16
C GLU A 228 -22.44 -5.71 -3.63
N LEU A 229 -21.21 -5.18 -3.65
CA LEU A 229 -20.04 -5.96 -4.06
C LEU A 229 -19.73 -7.06 -3.06
N ASN A 230 -19.48 -8.25 -3.58
CA ASN A 230 -18.93 -9.36 -2.83
C ASN A 230 -17.45 -9.53 -3.18
N ALA A 231 -16.65 -9.97 -2.22
CA ALA A 231 -15.26 -10.29 -2.45
C ALA A 231 -15.12 -11.36 -3.56
N VAL A 232 -14.28 -11.09 -4.55
CA VAL A 232 -13.95 -12.02 -5.64
C VAL A 232 -12.69 -12.82 -5.28
N LEU A 233 -11.76 -12.16 -4.60
CA LEU A 233 -10.55 -12.77 -4.04
C LEU A 233 -10.64 -12.73 -2.51
N ASP A 234 -9.80 -13.50 -1.88
CA ASP A 234 -9.50 -13.43 -0.44
C ASP A 234 -8.02 -13.08 -0.23
N THR A 235 -7.64 -12.88 1.01
CA THR A 235 -6.26 -12.54 1.40
C THR A 235 -5.23 -13.56 0.86
N ASP A 236 -5.52 -14.86 0.95
CA ASP A 236 -4.62 -15.91 0.49
C ASP A 236 -4.44 -15.86 -1.04
N ALA A 237 -5.52 -15.62 -1.78
CA ALA A 237 -5.48 -15.50 -3.24
C ALA A 237 -4.70 -14.25 -3.70
N VAL A 238 -4.80 -13.14 -2.96
CA VAL A 238 -3.98 -11.93 -3.24
C VAL A 238 -2.50 -12.22 -3.01
N LEU A 239 -2.15 -12.87 -1.89
CA LEU A 239 -0.76 -13.25 -1.60
C LEU A 239 -0.22 -14.24 -2.63
N LEU A 240 -1.04 -15.20 -3.06
CA LEU A 240 -0.70 -16.13 -4.13
C LEU A 240 -0.42 -15.40 -5.45
N ALA A 241 -1.26 -14.44 -5.82
CA ALA A 241 -1.06 -13.64 -7.02
C ALA A 241 0.25 -12.85 -6.96
N GLN A 242 0.58 -12.24 -5.81
CA GLN A 242 1.85 -11.55 -5.59
C GLN A 242 3.07 -12.47 -5.71
N GLN A 243 2.96 -13.69 -5.20
CA GLN A 243 4.02 -14.70 -5.37
C GLN A 243 4.20 -15.06 -6.86
N GLY A 244 3.08 -15.21 -7.59
CA GLY A 244 3.11 -15.46 -9.03
C GLY A 244 3.80 -14.36 -9.83
N VAL A 245 3.55 -13.09 -9.49
CA VAL A 245 4.23 -11.95 -10.12
C VAL A 245 5.75 -12.05 -9.96
N LYS A 246 6.24 -12.39 -8.78
CA LYS A 246 7.68 -12.55 -8.49
C LYS A 246 8.33 -13.71 -9.24
N GLN A 247 7.55 -14.67 -9.73
CA GLN A 247 8.04 -15.84 -10.46
C GLN A 247 8.04 -15.66 -11.98
N VAL A 248 7.53 -14.52 -12.47
CA VAL A 248 7.52 -14.23 -13.91
C VAL A 248 8.96 -14.10 -14.41
N HIS A 249 9.31 -14.94 -15.39
CA HIS A 249 10.61 -14.88 -16.05
C HIS A 249 10.70 -13.63 -16.93
N VAL A 250 11.71 -12.81 -16.68
CA VAL A 250 12.03 -11.63 -17.51
C VAL A 250 13.25 -11.97 -18.35
N ALA A 251 13.07 -12.04 -19.68
CA ALA A 251 14.19 -12.35 -20.59
C ALA A 251 15.21 -11.22 -20.62
N ASP A 252 16.50 -11.57 -20.83
CA ASP A 252 17.63 -10.60 -20.84
C ASP A 252 17.40 -9.43 -21.79
N VAL A 253 16.78 -9.69 -22.96
CA VAL A 253 16.44 -8.63 -23.93
C VAL A 253 15.51 -7.57 -23.36
N VAL A 254 14.58 -7.97 -22.47
CA VAL A 254 13.67 -7.03 -21.77
C VAL A 254 14.46 -6.26 -20.72
N LEU A 255 15.36 -6.91 -19.98
CA LEU A 255 16.23 -6.24 -18.99
C LEU A 255 17.12 -5.21 -19.67
N ASP A 256 17.74 -5.55 -20.81
CA ASP A 256 18.55 -4.62 -21.62
C ASP A 256 17.73 -3.43 -22.11
N TYR A 257 16.48 -3.67 -22.50
CA TYR A 257 15.57 -2.58 -22.90
C TYR A 257 15.23 -1.67 -21.73
N LEU A 258 14.90 -2.22 -20.56
CA LEU A 258 14.65 -1.46 -19.34
C LEU A 258 15.87 -0.63 -18.93
N GLN A 259 17.08 -1.21 -18.97
CA GLN A 259 18.32 -0.48 -18.67
C GLN A 259 18.53 0.71 -19.61
N ARG A 260 18.25 0.56 -20.91
CA ARG A 260 18.34 1.66 -21.88
C ARG A 260 17.31 2.76 -21.60
N LEU A 261 16.08 2.40 -21.22
CA LEU A 261 15.07 3.37 -20.79
C LEU A 261 15.55 4.15 -19.55
N VAL A 262 16.03 3.45 -18.53
CA VAL A 262 16.55 4.05 -17.30
C VAL A 262 17.72 4.99 -17.59
N ALA A 263 18.68 4.55 -18.40
CA ALA A 263 19.83 5.40 -18.81
C ALA A 263 19.35 6.67 -19.52
N LYS A 264 18.32 6.58 -20.37
CA LYS A 264 17.74 7.74 -21.06
C LYS A 264 17.09 8.70 -20.08
N THR A 265 16.34 8.22 -19.05
CA THR A 265 15.77 9.10 -18.03
C THR A 265 16.84 9.83 -17.22
N ARG A 266 17.96 9.16 -16.90
CA ARG A 266 19.07 9.74 -16.13
C ARG A 266 19.90 10.75 -16.94
N ALA A 267 19.96 10.60 -18.25
CA ALA A 267 20.63 11.53 -19.16
C ALA A 267 19.75 12.73 -19.57
N SER A 268 18.46 12.71 -19.25
CA SER A 268 17.55 13.79 -19.59
C SER A 268 17.76 15.01 -18.69
N GLN A 269 17.64 16.22 -19.28
CA GLN A 269 17.58 17.48 -18.53
C GLN A 269 16.14 17.86 -18.15
N GLU A 270 15.15 17.21 -18.75
CA GLU A 270 13.71 17.50 -18.53
C GLU A 270 13.11 16.67 -17.40
N TYR A 271 13.74 15.51 -17.07
CA TYR A 271 13.22 14.58 -16.10
C TYR A 271 14.28 14.23 -15.06
N HIS A 272 13.86 14.09 -13.82
CA HIS A 272 14.71 13.43 -12.80
C HIS A 272 14.84 11.95 -13.14
N GLY A 273 16.07 11.45 -13.22
CA GLY A 273 16.34 10.04 -13.54
C GLY A 273 15.78 9.12 -12.47
N LEU A 274 15.30 7.95 -12.89
CA LEU A 274 14.77 6.93 -11.98
C LEU A 274 15.81 6.53 -10.92
N SER A 275 15.34 6.47 -9.67
CA SER A 275 16.12 5.94 -8.55
C SER A 275 16.38 4.44 -8.72
N PRO A 276 17.36 3.84 -8.00
CA PRO A 276 17.53 2.40 -7.97
C PRO A 276 16.26 1.65 -7.54
N ARG A 277 15.47 2.20 -6.60
CA ARG A 277 14.18 1.64 -6.18
C ARG A 277 13.16 1.67 -7.32
N GLY A 278 13.03 2.81 -8.02
CA GLY A 278 12.16 2.96 -9.18
C GLY A 278 12.53 2.00 -10.31
N VAL A 279 13.83 1.69 -10.50
CA VAL A 279 14.28 0.68 -11.48
C VAL A 279 13.83 -0.72 -11.10
N LEU A 280 13.97 -1.11 -9.82
CA LEU A 280 13.49 -2.42 -9.33
C LEU A 280 11.97 -2.55 -9.44
N SER A 281 11.25 -1.45 -9.36
CA SER A 281 9.79 -1.41 -9.50
C SER A 281 9.30 -1.56 -10.94
N LEU A 282 10.19 -1.43 -11.95
CA LEU A 282 9.86 -1.65 -13.37
C LEU A 282 9.87 -3.13 -13.77
N GLN A 283 10.52 -3.98 -12.99
CA GLN A 283 10.61 -5.42 -13.20
C GLN A 283 9.35 -6.13 -12.68
#